data_f5bd6a1b8ced6a545664c74d0beaab61
#
_entry.id   f5bd6a1b8ced6a545664c74d0beaab61
#
_cell.length_a   1.000
_cell.length_b   1.000
_cell.length_c   1.000
_cell.angle_alpha   90.00
_cell.angle_beta   90.00
_cell.angle_gamma   90.00
#
_symmetry.space_group_name_H-M   'P 1'
#
loop_
_entity.id
_entity.type
_entity.pdbx_description
1 polymer ?
#
loop_
_entity_poly.entity_id
_entity_poly.type
_entity_poly.pdbx_seq_one_letter_code
_entity_poly.pdbx_strand_id
1 'polypeptide(L)'
;RENPDISLVYITHNETGTGLLNPIREIGALAHTYHAIFVADTTSTYAMRPIDIEADNLDFCMASAQKGLMAITGLSFVIGRRDIIEVSKDYPRRSYYCNLWRQYDCFERTGEMAFTPPVQTTYAAIQAMKEYWQEGEQAKWARHTRVFEAIHAGLKKLGFRDMIRREWQAGLVVTMLYPDDPGWDFEKVHDYCYERGFTIYPGKVGTAGTFRLCALGAIDVPDIEAFFQVFRQALDV
;
A
#
# COMPACT_ATOMS: atom_id res chain seq x y z
N ARG A 1 -3.83 -4.47 29.22
CA ARG A 1 -4.33 -4.74 30.58
C ARG A 1 -5.46 -3.78 30.99
N GLU A 2 -5.51 -2.59 30.38
CA GLU A 2 -6.56 -1.60 30.65
C GLU A 2 -7.87 -1.87 29.90
N ASN A 3 -7.79 -2.64 28.82
CA ASN A 3 -8.92 -2.99 27.96
C ASN A 3 -8.92 -4.51 27.68
N PRO A 4 -9.39 -5.34 28.64
CA PRO A 4 -9.34 -6.80 28.52
C PRO A 4 -10.28 -7.37 27.45
N ASP A 5 -11.23 -6.58 26.95
CA ASP A 5 -12.26 -7.01 26.00
C ASP A 5 -11.84 -6.79 24.53
N ILE A 6 -10.60 -6.35 24.27
CA ILE A 6 -10.09 -6.25 22.90
C ILE A 6 -9.94 -7.65 22.33
N SER A 7 -10.72 -7.95 21.29
CA SER A 7 -10.72 -9.23 20.58
C SER A 7 -10.10 -9.15 19.17
N LEU A 8 -9.82 -7.94 18.69
CA LEU A 8 -9.23 -7.71 17.37
C LEU A 8 -8.30 -6.50 17.40
N VAL A 9 -7.13 -6.66 16.78
CA VAL A 9 -6.17 -5.59 16.50
C VAL A 9 -6.08 -5.42 15.00
N TYR A 10 -6.29 -4.20 14.52
CA TYR A 10 -6.16 -3.84 13.11
C TYR A 10 -5.08 -2.78 12.94
N ILE A 11 -4.24 -2.95 11.92
CA ILE A 11 -3.21 -1.96 11.57
C ILE A 11 -3.01 -1.86 10.06
N THR A 12 -2.68 -0.66 9.58
CA THR A 12 -2.16 -0.47 8.23
C THR A 12 -0.67 -0.80 8.21
N HIS A 13 -0.22 -1.74 7.37
CA HIS A 13 1.19 -2.14 7.29
C HIS A 13 2.10 -1.00 6.80
N ASN A 14 1.70 -0.32 5.72
CA ASN A 14 2.39 0.90 5.25
C ASN A 14 1.41 2.06 5.17
N GLU A 15 1.64 3.08 5.99
CA GLU A 15 0.87 4.32 5.94
C GLU A 15 1.29 5.18 4.75
N THR A 16 0.47 5.23 3.72
CA THR A 16 0.81 5.92 2.47
C THR A 16 0.86 7.45 2.57
N GLY A 17 0.30 8.02 3.63
CA GLY A 17 0.40 9.46 3.91
C GLY A 17 1.82 9.88 4.28
N THR A 18 2.51 9.05 5.04
CA THR A 18 3.84 9.33 5.60
C THR A 18 4.96 8.48 5.00
N GLY A 19 4.62 7.32 4.44
CA GLY A 19 5.57 6.28 4.05
C GLY A 19 6.01 5.37 5.21
N LEU A 20 5.38 5.47 6.41
CA LEU A 20 5.73 4.70 7.60
C LEU A 20 5.41 3.21 7.40
N LEU A 21 6.36 2.36 7.71
CA LEU A 21 6.18 0.91 7.82
C LEU A 21 5.92 0.52 9.26
N ASN A 22 4.77 -0.04 9.55
CA ASN A 22 4.44 -0.56 10.86
C ASN A 22 4.99 -1.99 11.04
N PRO A 23 5.50 -2.34 12.24
CA PRO A 23 6.12 -3.64 12.52
C PRO A 23 5.03 -4.71 12.77
N ILE A 24 4.44 -5.23 11.68
CA ILE A 24 3.30 -6.17 11.78
C ILE A 24 3.65 -7.46 12.51
N ARG A 25 4.88 -7.98 12.36
CA ARG A 25 5.33 -9.21 13.02
C ARG A 25 5.28 -9.09 14.54
N GLU A 26 5.83 -8.01 15.07
CA GLU A 26 5.89 -7.75 16.50
C GLU A 26 4.51 -7.46 17.08
N ILE A 27 3.70 -6.69 16.32
CA ILE A 27 2.33 -6.37 16.74
C ILE A 27 1.45 -7.61 16.69
N GLY A 28 1.57 -8.45 15.67
CA GLY A 28 0.86 -9.72 15.56
C GLY A 28 1.20 -10.68 16.71
N ALA A 29 2.49 -10.84 17.02
CA ALA A 29 2.93 -11.64 18.14
C ALA A 29 2.35 -11.13 19.47
N LEU A 30 2.31 -9.80 19.64
CA LEU A 30 1.71 -9.20 20.84
C LEU A 30 0.18 -9.43 20.87
N ALA A 31 -0.52 -9.26 19.76
CA ALA A 31 -1.96 -9.50 19.67
C ALA A 31 -2.31 -10.94 20.07
N HIS A 32 -1.57 -11.92 19.55
CA HIS A 32 -1.77 -13.33 19.87
C HIS A 32 -1.48 -13.65 21.36
N THR A 33 -0.53 -12.95 22.00
CA THR A 33 -0.29 -13.09 23.45
C THR A 33 -1.56 -12.74 24.27
N TYR A 34 -2.42 -11.89 23.73
CA TYR A 34 -3.68 -11.49 24.36
C TYR A 34 -4.91 -12.15 23.70
N HIS A 35 -4.71 -13.20 22.90
CA HIS A 35 -5.79 -13.93 22.21
C HIS A 35 -6.63 -13.05 21.28
N ALA A 36 -6.09 -11.94 20.80
CA ALA A 36 -6.76 -11.07 19.86
C ALA A 36 -6.46 -11.49 18.42
N ILE A 37 -7.46 -11.43 17.54
CA ILE A 37 -7.31 -11.62 16.11
C ILE A 37 -6.47 -10.44 15.56
N PHE A 38 -5.46 -10.76 14.74
CA PHE A 38 -4.62 -9.73 14.12
C PHE A 38 -4.90 -9.57 12.63
N VAL A 39 -5.23 -8.36 12.23
CA VAL A 39 -5.58 -7.98 10.86
C VAL A 39 -4.65 -6.88 10.37
N ALA A 40 -3.98 -7.08 9.24
CA ALA A 40 -3.17 -6.07 8.60
C ALA A 40 -3.77 -5.61 7.26
N ASP A 41 -3.90 -4.30 7.09
CA ASP A 41 -4.09 -3.71 5.76
C ASP A 41 -2.74 -3.67 5.03
N THR A 42 -2.58 -4.57 4.10
CA THR A 42 -1.39 -4.71 3.27
C THR A 42 -1.60 -4.13 1.86
N THR A 43 -2.63 -3.32 1.66
CA THR A 43 -3.03 -2.79 0.35
C THR A 43 -1.87 -2.18 -0.42
N SER A 44 -0.97 -1.46 0.25
CA SER A 44 0.18 -0.81 -0.39
C SER A 44 1.47 -1.64 -0.36
N THR A 45 1.52 -2.73 0.42
CA THR A 45 2.72 -3.57 0.57
C THR A 45 2.62 -4.92 -0.11
N TYR A 46 1.39 -5.42 -0.32
CA TYR A 46 1.16 -6.69 -1.01
C TYR A 46 1.78 -6.69 -2.41
N ALA A 47 2.51 -7.74 -2.75
CA ALA A 47 3.29 -7.87 -3.98
C ALA A 47 4.40 -6.80 -4.18
N MET A 48 4.66 -5.94 -3.19
CA MET A 48 5.70 -4.90 -3.20
C MET A 48 6.81 -5.18 -2.18
N ARG A 49 6.48 -5.91 -1.12
CA ARG A 49 7.38 -6.32 -0.03
C ARG A 49 7.09 -7.76 0.38
N PRO A 50 8.07 -8.46 0.95
CA PRO A 50 7.82 -9.76 1.56
C PRO A 50 6.74 -9.66 2.64
N ILE A 51 5.77 -10.56 2.58
CA ILE A 51 4.76 -10.77 3.62
C ILE A 51 4.61 -12.28 3.78
N ASP A 52 4.83 -12.76 4.97
CA ASP A 52 4.66 -14.16 5.34
C ASP A 52 3.56 -14.26 6.39
N ILE A 53 2.44 -14.87 6.03
CA ILE A 53 1.24 -14.93 6.89
C ILE A 53 1.56 -15.55 8.26
N GLU A 54 2.34 -16.63 8.27
CA GLU A 54 2.68 -17.34 9.51
C GLU A 54 3.76 -16.61 10.29
N ALA A 55 4.88 -16.25 9.63
CA ALA A 55 5.99 -15.59 10.28
C ALA A 55 5.67 -14.16 10.77
N ASP A 56 4.72 -13.49 10.12
CA ASP A 56 4.24 -12.15 10.49
C ASP A 56 3.03 -12.20 11.43
N ASN A 57 2.62 -13.41 11.88
CA ASN A 57 1.52 -13.64 12.81
C ASN A 57 0.18 -13.06 12.36
N LEU A 58 -0.10 -13.09 11.05
CA LEU A 58 -1.33 -12.54 10.48
C LEU A 58 -2.48 -13.55 10.53
N ASP A 59 -3.59 -13.18 11.12
CA ASP A 59 -4.84 -13.93 10.97
C ASP A 59 -5.56 -13.53 9.68
N PHE A 60 -5.49 -12.24 9.32
CA PHE A 60 -5.97 -11.72 8.04
C PHE A 60 -5.05 -10.66 7.48
N CYS A 61 -4.87 -10.65 6.17
CA CYS A 61 -4.40 -9.49 5.43
C CYS A 61 -5.33 -9.16 4.26
N MET A 62 -5.37 -7.91 3.89
CA MET A 62 -6.18 -7.44 2.79
C MET A 62 -5.38 -6.62 1.81
N ALA A 63 -5.74 -6.73 0.53
CA ALA A 63 -5.09 -6.01 -0.54
C ALA A 63 -6.07 -5.69 -1.67
N SER A 64 -5.63 -4.83 -2.58
CA SER A 64 -6.35 -4.49 -3.80
C SER A 64 -5.47 -4.66 -5.03
N ALA A 65 -6.09 -5.08 -6.13
CA ALA A 65 -5.39 -5.50 -7.32
C ALA A 65 -4.62 -4.37 -8.03
N GLN A 66 -5.09 -3.11 -7.93
CA GLN A 66 -4.49 -1.96 -8.61
C GLN A 66 -3.23 -1.39 -7.94
N LYS A 67 -2.80 -1.93 -6.81
CA LYS A 67 -1.57 -1.49 -6.12
C LYS A 67 -0.38 -2.35 -6.56
N GLY A 68 0.21 -3.12 -5.68
CA GLY A 68 1.41 -3.89 -5.97
C GLY A 68 1.28 -4.90 -7.11
N LEU A 69 0.09 -5.46 -7.36
CA LEU A 69 -0.14 -6.31 -8.53
C LEU A 69 -0.23 -5.52 -9.85
N MET A 70 -0.50 -4.21 -9.80
CA MET A 70 -0.59 -3.33 -10.98
C MET A 70 -1.72 -3.71 -11.95
N ALA A 71 -2.82 -4.32 -11.45
CA ALA A 71 -4.03 -4.52 -12.21
C ALA A 71 -4.90 -3.25 -12.26
N ILE A 72 -6.06 -3.32 -12.90
CA ILE A 72 -7.05 -2.23 -12.85
C ILE A 72 -7.80 -2.22 -11.52
N THR A 73 -8.40 -1.08 -11.17
CA THR A 73 -9.23 -0.92 -9.98
C THR A 73 -10.52 -1.75 -10.04
N GLY A 74 -11.08 -2.10 -8.86
CA GLY A 74 -12.39 -2.73 -8.75
C GLY A 74 -12.36 -4.15 -8.17
N LEU A 75 -11.18 -4.68 -7.83
CA LEU A 75 -11.04 -5.95 -7.13
C LEU A 75 -10.18 -5.76 -5.89
N SER A 76 -10.70 -6.17 -4.74
CA SER A 76 -9.94 -6.37 -3.51
C SER A 76 -10.14 -7.80 -3.01
N PHE A 77 -9.20 -8.28 -2.24
CA PHE A 77 -9.23 -9.62 -1.68
C PHE A 77 -8.75 -9.61 -0.24
N VAL A 78 -9.23 -10.59 0.50
CA VAL A 78 -8.84 -10.87 1.88
C VAL A 78 -8.26 -12.27 1.91
N ILE A 79 -7.06 -12.40 2.44
CA ILE A 79 -6.41 -13.68 2.72
C ILE A 79 -6.48 -13.86 4.23
N GLY A 80 -7.02 -14.97 4.71
CA GLY A 80 -7.21 -15.13 6.13
C GLY A 80 -7.45 -16.56 6.56
N ARG A 81 -7.45 -16.75 7.86
CA ARG A 81 -7.64 -18.05 8.52
C ARG A 81 -9.07 -18.55 8.32
N ARG A 82 -9.17 -19.75 7.76
CA ARG A 82 -10.45 -20.44 7.50
C ARG A 82 -11.24 -20.65 8.78
N ASP A 83 -10.61 -21.14 9.84
CA ASP A 83 -11.27 -21.42 11.12
C ASP A 83 -11.95 -20.19 11.73
N ILE A 84 -11.32 -19.01 11.62
CA ILE A 84 -11.92 -17.76 12.09
C ILE A 84 -13.11 -17.34 11.21
N ILE A 85 -13.01 -17.52 9.89
CA ILE A 85 -14.13 -17.25 8.97
C ILE A 85 -15.32 -18.16 9.28
N GLU A 86 -15.07 -19.45 9.52
CA GLU A 86 -16.11 -20.43 9.83
C GLU A 86 -16.85 -20.14 11.15
N VAL A 87 -16.12 -19.73 12.19
CA VAL A 87 -16.74 -19.32 13.48
C VAL A 87 -17.58 -18.05 13.29
N SER A 88 -17.21 -17.16 12.36
CA SER A 88 -17.93 -15.90 12.14
C SER A 88 -19.36 -16.08 11.59
N LYS A 89 -19.76 -17.29 11.18
CA LYS A 89 -21.14 -17.61 10.77
C LYS A 89 -22.18 -17.31 11.86
N ASP A 90 -21.76 -17.47 13.13
CA ASP A 90 -22.61 -17.32 14.30
C ASP A 90 -22.64 -15.88 14.82
N TYR A 91 -21.86 -14.96 14.23
CA TYR A 91 -21.83 -13.56 14.62
C TYR A 91 -22.98 -12.76 14.02
N PRO A 92 -23.45 -11.72 14.70
CA PRO A 92 -24.48 -10.83 14.16
C PRO A 92 -24.07 -10.24 12.80
N ARG A 93 -24.91 -10.40 11.80
CA ARG A 93 -24.68 -9.89 10.46
C ARG A 93 -24.80 -8.37 10.43
N ARG A 94 -23.66 -7.66 10.30
CA ARG A 94 -23.59 -6.20 10.28
C ARG A 94 -23.66 -5.62 8.86
N SER A 95 -23.28 -6.42 7.84
CA SER A 95 -23.29 -6.00 6.44
C SER A 95 -23.84 -7.12 5.57
N TYR A 96 -24.57 -6.74 4.54
CA TYR A 96 -25.04 -7.70 3.52
C TYR A 96 -23.92 -8.05 2.53
N TYR A 97 -23.16 -7.04 2.08
CA TYR A 97 -22.10 -7.18 1.09
C TYR A 97 -20.75 -7.52 1.70
N CYS A 98 -20.31 -6.75 2.70
CA CYS A 98 -19.02 -6.97 3.38
C CYS A 98 -19.13 -8.03 4.48
N ASN A 99 -19.56 -9.23 4.12
CA ASN A 99 -19.67 -10.39 5.02
C ASN A 99 -18.79 -11.53 4.49
N LEU A 100 -17.64 -11.75 5.14
CA LEU A 100 -16.66 -12.76 4.70
C LEU A 100 -17.21 -14.17 4.75
N TRP A 101 -17.98 -14.51 5.80
CA TRP A 101 -18.63 -15.82 5.89
C TRP A 101 -19.53 -16.07 4.68
N ARG A 102 -20.35 -15.10 4.29
CA ARG A 102 -21.25 -15.23 3.14
C ARG A 102 -20.48 -15.47 1.83
N GLN A 103 -19.37 -14.74 1.63
CA GLN A 103 -18.52 -14.92 0.46
C GLN A 103 -17.90 -16.32 0.45
N TYR A 104 -17.32 -16.72 1.57
CA TYR A 104 -16.68 -18.01 1.75
C TYR A 104 -17.68 -19.18 1.56
N ASP A 105 -18.81 -19.18 2.26
CA ASP A 105 -19.83 -20.21 2.18
C ASP A 105 -20.39 -20.37 0.75
N CYS A 106 -20.60 -19.26 0.03
CA CYS A 106 -21.02 -19.31 -1.35
C CYS A 106 -19.98 -20.01 -2.24
N PHE A 107 -18.69 -19.63 -2.12
CA PHE A 107 -17.60 -20.26 -2.85
C PHE A 107 -17.49 -21.76 -2.54
N GLU A 108 -17.56 -22.16 -1.29
CA GLU A 108 -17.44 -23.58 -0.89
C GLU A 108 -18.61 -24.43 -1.42
N ARG A 109 -19.82 -23.87 -1.44
CA ARG A 109 -21.01 -24.62 -1.88
C ARG A 109 -21.21 -24.65 -3.39
N THR A 110 -20.86 -23.59 -4.10
CA THR A 110 -21.25 -23.39 -5.51
C THR A 110 -20.07 -23.21 -6.46
N GLY A 111 -18.87 -22.87 -5.95
CA GLY A 111 -17.73 -22.45 -6.76
C GLY A 111 -17.90 -21.05 -7.36
N GLU A 112 -18.90 -20.30 -6.92
CA GLU A 112 -19.25 -18.99 -7.49
C GLU A 112 -19.12 -17.87 -6.44
N MET A 113 -18.93 -16.64 -6.91
CA MET A 113 -18.99 -15.46 -6.05
C MET A 113 -20.42 -15.23 -5.52
N ALA A 114 -20.54 -14.78 -4.29
CA ALA A 114 -21.84 -14.50 -3.66
C ALA A 114 -22.62 -13.34 -4.32
N PHE A 115 -21.97 -12.55 -5.17
CA PHE A 115 -22.54 -11.43 -5.92
C PHE A 115 -22.00 -11.46 -7.35
N THR A 116 -22.60 -10.65 -8.23
CA THR A 116 -22.16 -10.54 -9.63
C THR A 116 -20.65 -10.29 -9.71
N PRO A 117 -19.87 -11.17 -10.35
CA PRO A 117 -18.43 -11.06 -10.43
C PRO A 117 -18.00 -9.89 -11.33
N PRO A 118 -16.97 -9.13 -10.96
CA PRO A 118 -16.37 -8.11 -11.82
C PRO A 118 -15.44 -8.79 -12.84
N VAL A 119 -16.01 -9.44 -13.84
CA VAL A 119 -15.31 -10.38 -14.76
C VAL A 119 -14.10 -9.73 -15.43
N GLN A 120 -14.26 -8.53 -15.99
CA GLN A 120 -13.17 -7.83 -16.69
C GLN A 120 -12.02 -7.49 -15.73
N THR A 121 -12.35 -7.02 -14.54
CA THR A 121 -11.36 -6.70 -13.49
C THR A 121 -10.64 -7.96 -13.03
N THR A 122 -11.36 -9.09 -12.93
CA THR A 122 -10.78 -10.37 -12.53
C THR A 122 -9.80 -10.87 -13.60
N TYR A 123 -10.14 -10.78 -14.89
CA TYR A 123 -9.20 -11.13 -15.97
C TYR A 123 -7.95 -10.22 -15.97
N ALA A 124 -8.13 -8.93 -15.73
CA ALA A 124 -7.00 -8.01 -15.59
C ALA A 124 -6.10 -8.37 -14.40
N ALA A 125 -6.70 -8.77 -13.26
CA ALA A 125 -5.94 -9.23 -12.10
C ALA A 125 -5.19 -10.54 -12.38
N ILE A 126 -5.79 -11.49 -13.09
CA ILE A 126 -5.13 -12.74 -13.51
C ILE A 126 -3.93 -12.41 -14.42
N GLN A 127 -4.10 -11.48 -15.37
CA GLN A 127 -3.00 -11.06 -16.24
C GLN A 127 -1.87 -10.41 -15.44
N ALA A 128 -2.18 -9.52 -14.50
CA ALA A 128 -1.20 -8.88 -13.62
C ALA A 128 -0.44 -9.91 -12.75
N MET A 129 -1.13 -10.96 -12.26
CA MET A 129 -0.46 -12.06 -11.55
C MET A 129 0.51 -12.84 -12.45
N LYS A 130 0.15 -13.08 -13.72
CA LYS A 130 1.06 -13.72 -14.68
C LYS A 130 2.31 -12.86 -14.92
N GLU A 131 2.15 -11.56 -15.08
CA GLU A 131 3.26 -10.63 -15.25
C GLU A 131 4.13 -10.56 -13.97
N TYR A 132 3.51 -10.57 -12.78
CA TYR A 132 4.21 -10.66 -11.51
C TYR A 132 5.12 -11.90 -11.44
N TRP A 133 4.60 -13.08 -11.82
CA TRP A 133 5.39 -14.31 -11.82
C TRP A 133 6.44 -14.36 -12.94
N GLN A 134 6.18 -13.69 -14.08
CA GLN A 134 7.16 -13.57 -15.18
C GLN A 134 8.33 -12.65 -14.80
N GLU A 135 8.06 -11.53 -14.14
CA GLU A 135 9.12 -10.64 -13.62
C GLU A 135 9.89 -11.34 -12.49
N GLY A 136 9.17 -12.08 -11.68
CA GLY A 136 9.68 -12.72 -10.46
C GLY A 136 9.71 -11.78 -9.27
N GLU A 137 9.31 -12.33 -8.14
CA GLU A 137 9.11 -11.60 -6.89
C GLU A 137 10.35 -10.81 -6.48
N GLN A 138 11.52 -11.46 -6.46
CA GLN A 138 12.79 -10.85 -6.07
C GLN A 138 13.20 -9.71 -7.03
N ALA A 139 13.02 -9.91 -8.33
CA ALA A 139 13.33 -8.91 -9.34
C ALA A 139 12.44 -7.68 -9.20
N LYS A 140 11.15 -7.90 -8.98
CA LYS A 140 10.18 -6.83 -8.75
C LYS A 140 10.52 -6.01 -7.50
N TRP A 141 10.79 -6.65 -6.38
CA TRP A 141 11.18 -5.96 -5.16
C TRP A 141 12.47 -5.15 -5.33
N ALA A 142 13.47 -5.73 -6.00
CA ALA A 142 14.72 -5.05 -6.30
C ALA A 142 14.50 -3.82 -7.19
N ARG A 143 13.64 -3.90 -8.21
CA ARG A 143 13.28 -2.77 -9.07
C ARG A 143 12.62 -1.65 -8.26
N HIS A 144 11.60 -1.96 -7.48
CA HIS A 144 10.93 -0.96 -6.66
C HIS A 144 11.86 -0.31 -5.62
N THR A 145 12.78 -1.09 -5.05
CA THR A 145 13.80 -0.55 -4.14
C THR A 145 14.71 0.43 -4.86
N ARG A 146 15.21 0.09 -6.06
CA ARG A 146 16.04 1.02 -6.85
C ARG A 146 15.31 2.31 -7.19
N VAL A 147 14.05 2.21 -7.62
CA VAL A 147 13.20 3.36 -7.93
C VAL A 147 12.99 4.24 -6.70
N PHE A 148 12.66 3.65 -5.56
CA PHE A 148 12.51 4.37 -4.31
C PHE A 148 13.80 5.11 -3.91
N GLU A 149 14.95 4.44 -3.96
CA GLU A 149 16.24 5.06 -3.63
C GLU A 149 16.61 6.19 -4.61
N ALA A 150 16.30 6.04 -5.90
CA ALA A 150 16.51 7.09 -6.88
C ALA A 150 15.65 8.34 -6.59
N ILE A 151 14.37 8.14 -6.27
CA ILE A 151 13.46 9.22 -5.86
C ILE A 151 13.99 9.90 -4.60
N HIS A 152 14.26 9.13 -3.55
CA HIS A 152 14.70 9.65 -2.26
C HIS A 152 16.02 10.43 -2.40
N ALA A 153 17.03 9.84 -3.05
CA ALA A 153 18.33 10.49 -3.26
C ALA A 153 18.21 11.77 -4.10
N GLY A 154 17.35 11.77 -5.13
CA GLY A 154 17.11 12.95 -5.96
C GLY A 154 16.50 14.10 -5.17
N LEU A 155 15.50 13.83 -4.34
CA LEU A 155 14.88 14.83 -3.47
C LEU A 155 15.83 15.34 -2.39
N LYS A 156 16.61 14.46 -1.77
CA LYS A 156 17.65 14.86 -0.79
C LYS A 156 18.71 15.77 -1.42
N LYS A 157 19.13 15.48 -2.65
CA LYS A 157 20.09 16.31 -3.41
C LYS A 157 19.55 17.71 -3.70
N LEU A 158 18.22 17.86 -3.79
CA LEU A 158 17.54 19.15 -3.96
C LEU A 158 17.23 19.85 -2.62
N GLY A 159 17.67 19.28 -1.48
CA GLY A 159 17.53 19.89 -0.18
C GLY A 159 16.22 19.58 0.56
N PHE A 160 15.34 18.77 -0.01
CA PHE A 160 14.09 18.40 0.67
C PHE A 160 14.35 17.57 1.93
N ARG A 161 13.51 17.76 2.93
CA ARG A 161 13.59 17.07 4.22
C ARG A 161 12.53 15.95 4.30
N ASP A 162 12.97 14.79 4.79
CA ASP A 162 12.05 13.68 5.05
C ASP A 162 11.04 14.07 6.13
N MET A 163 9.78 13.66 5.92
CA MET A 163 8.76 13.79 6.95
C MET A 163 9.00 12.85 8.13
N ILE A 164 9.47 11.63 7.87
CA ILE A 164 9.80 10.62 8.89
C ILE A 164 11.22 10.10 8.66
N ARG A 165 11.82 9.54 9.70
CA ARG A 165 13.16 8.96 9.63
C ARG A 165 13.25 7.87 8.59
N ARG A 166 14.39 7.81 7.87
CA ARG A 166 14.62 6.83 6.79
C ARG A 166 14.44 5.38 7.23
N GLU A 167 14.88 5.03 8.44
CA GLU A 167 14.77 3.69 9.01
C GLU A 167 13.33 3.21 9.25
N TRP A 168 12.36 4.14 9.27
CA TRP A 168 10.94 3.82 9.45
C TRP A 168 10.15 3.79 8.14
N GLN A 169 10.80 4.13 7.03
CA GLN A 169 10.14 4.19 5.73
C GLN A 169 9.97 2.80 5.11
N ALA A 170 8.81 2.56 4.54
CA ALA A 170 8.47 1.31 3.87
C ALA A 170 9.29 1.06 2.58
N GLY A 171 9.90 2.08 2.00
CA GLY A 171 10.58 1.97 0.71
C GLY A 171 9.61 1.95 -0.48
N LEU A 172 8.40 2.50 -0.34
CA LEU A 172 7.36 2.52 -1.37
C LEU A 172 6.91 3.94 -1.69
N VAL A 173 6.76 4.78 -0.69
CA VAL A 173 6.34 6.17 -0.79
C VAL A 173 7.38 7.05 -0.11
N VAL A 174 7.82 8.07 -0.81
CA VAL A 174 8.68 9.13 -0.27
C VAL A 174 7.79 10.33 0.04
N THR A 175 7.70 10.71 1.30
CA THR A 175 6.98 11.91 1.75
C THR A 175 7.96 12.94 2.26
N MET A 176 7.96 14.11 1.62
CA MET A 176 8.84 15.22 1.96
C MET A 176 8.06 16.39 2.52
N LEU A 177 8.67 17.09 3.46
CA LEU A 177 8.17 18.38 3.94
C LEU A 177 8.34 19.44 2.85
N TYR A 178 7.40 20.38 2.79
CA TYR A 178 7.58 21.57 1.98
C TYR A 178 8.84 22.33 2.45
N PRO A 179 9.56 22.98 1.56
CA PRO A 179 10.67 23.85 1.96
C PRO A 179 10.15 25.04 2.79
N ASP A 180 11.01 25.55 3.68
CA ASP A 180 10.74 26.78 4.45
C ASP A 180 11.02 28.02 3.56
N ASP A 181 10.35 28.09 2.41
CA ASP A 181 10.49 29.14 1.42
C ASP A 181 9.12 29.80 1.22
N PRO A 182 9.00 31.14 1.48
CA PRO A 182 7.75 31.86 1.23
C PRO A 182 7.30 31.86 -0.25
N GLY A 183 8.20 31.61 -1.18
CA GLY A 183 7.92 31.47 -2.62
C GLY A 183 7.44 30.06 -3.02
N TRP A 184 7.49 29.09 -2.11
CA TRP A 184 7.06 27.73 -2.43
C TRP A 184 5.56 27.66 -2.67
N ASP A 185 5.20 27.19 -3.86
CA ASP A 185 3.82 26.94 -4.27
C ASP A 185 3.73 25.52 -4.86
N PHE A 186 3.14 24.60 -4.09
CA PHE A 186 3.00 23.20 -4.52
C PHE A 186 2.17 23.08 -5.80
N GLU A 187 1.11 23.87 -5.94
CA GLU A 187 0.21 23.80 -7.11
C GLU A 187 0.95 24.18 -8.40
N LYS A 188 1.78 25.22 -8.36
CA LYS A 188 2.61 25.58 -9.52
C LYS A 188 3.59 24.48 -9.90
N VAL A 189 4.28 23.93 -8.92
CA VAL A 189 5.22 22.81 -9.15
C VAL A 189 4.50 21.58 -9.70
N HIS A 190 3.33 21.26 -9.14
CA HIS A 190 2.49 20.16 -9.62
C HIS A 190 2.07 20.37 -11.07
N ASP A 191 1.49 21.53 -11.39
CA ASP A 191 0.95 21.82 -12.72
C ASP A 191 2.05 21.83 -13.77
N TYR A 192 3.22 22.41 -13.45
CA TYR A 192 4.38 22.39 -14.32
C TYR A 192 4.82 20.95 -14.67
N CYS A 193 4.88 20.07 -13.66
CA CYS A 193 5.19 18.65 -13.86
C CYS A 193 4.10 17.94 -14.65
N TYR A 194 2.84 18.20 -14.33
CA TYR A 194 1.67 17.55 -14.94
C TYR A 194 1.59 17.84 -16.44
N GLU A 195 1.80 19.10 -16.85
CA GLU A 195 1.83 19.48 -18.27
C GLU A 195 2.93 18.78 -19.07
N ARG A 196 3.96 18.24 -18.35
CA ARG A 196 5.10 17.51 -18.95
C ARG A 196 5.06 16.00 -18.71
N GLY A 197 3.87 15.49 -18.34
CA GLY A 197 3.61 14.06 -18.24
C GLY A 197 3.96 13.41 -16.90
N PHE A 198 4.25 14.22 -15.87
CA PHE A 198 4.54 13.71 -14.53
C PHE A 198 3.54 14.27 -13.51
N THR A 199 3.04 13.40 -12.65
CA THR A 199 2.19 13.84 -11.55
C THR A 199 2.87 13.63 -10.21
N ILE A 200 2.68 14.59 -9.29
CA ILE A 200 3.10 14.51 -7.90
C ILE A 200 1.87 14.69 -7.02
N TYR A 201 1.88 14.12 -5.82
CA TYR A 201 0.71 14.16 -4.95
C TYR A 201 0.94 15.08 -3.75
N PRO A 202 -0.06 15.90 -3.37
CA PRO A 202 0.01 16.61 -2.10
C PRO A 202 0.01 15.60 -0.96
N GLY A 203 0.67 15.92 0.12
CA GLY A 203 0.56 15.16 1.36
C GLY A 203 -0.79 15.39 2.04
N LYS A 204 -1.19 14.43 2.87
CA LYS A 204 -2.45 14.50 3.64
C LYS A 204 -2.15 14.13 5.09
N VAL A 205 -1.24 14.86 5.73
CA VAL A 205 -0.78 14.55 7.09
C VAL A 205 -1.06 15.72 8.01
N GLY A 206 -2.25 15.73 8.57
CA GLY A 206 -2.68 16.79 9.48
C GLY A 206 -2.55 18.18 8.84
N THR A 207 -1.86 19.10 9.54
CA THR A 207 -1.59 20.47 9.08
C THR A 207 -0.22 20.63 8.43
N ALA A 208 0.60 19.58 8.34
CA ALA A 208 1.95 19.66 7.76
C ALA A 208 1.88 19.80 6.25
N GLY A 209 2.54 20.83 5.71
CA GLY A 209 2.76 20.98 4.27
C GLY A 209 3.72 19.89 3.77
N THR A 210 3.22 18.96 2.98
CA THR A 210 4.00 17.84 2.46
C THR A 210 3.59 17.47 1.05
N PHE A 211 4.50 16.81 0.33
CA PHE A 211 4.18 16.15 -0.94
C PHE A 211 4.77 14.74 -0.98
N ARG A 212 4.30 13.92 -1.91
CA ARG A 212 4.67 12.51 -2.01
C ARG A 212 4.97 12.12 -3.43
N LEU A 213 5.98 11.24 -3.55
CA LEU A 213 6.26 10.47 -4.75
C LEU A 213 6.19 8.97 -4.41
N CYS A 214 5.76 8.16 -5.35
CA CYS A 214 5.56 6.73 -5.12
C CYS A 214 6.39 5.91 -6.13
N ALA A 215 7.10 4.91 -5.61
CA ALA A 215 7.84 3.93 -6.40
C ALA A 215 6.93 2.78 -6.90
N LEU A 216 5.69 3.08 -7.28
CA LEU A 216 4.71 2.10 -7.72
C LEU A 216 4.49 2.22 -9.23
N GLY A 217 4.47 1.09 -9.91
CA GLY A 217 4.17 1.02 -11.33
C GLY A 217 5.24 0.30 -12.14
N ALA A 218 5.05 0.25 -13.47
CA ALA A 218 6.01 -0.30 -14.43
C ALA A 218 7.05 0.78 -14.82
N ILE A 219 7.75 1.30 -13.79
CA ILE A 219 8.78 2.34 -13.92
C ILE A 219 10.13 1.82 -13.42
N ASP A 220 11.22 2.43 -13.92
CA ASP A 220 12.58 2.16 -13.44
C ASP A 220 13.39 3.49 -13.37
N VAL A 221 14.66 3.40 -12.99
CA VAL A 221 15.53 4.55 -12.72
C VAL A 221 15.54 5.59 -13.86
N PRO A 222 15.57 5.23 -15.16
CA PRO A 222 15.51 6.23 -16.25
C PRO A 222 14.27 7.11 -16.21
N ASP A 223 13.11 6.59 -15.80
CA ASP A 223 11.89 7.37 -15.67
C ASP A 223 12.01 8.42 -14.55
N ILE A 224 12.71 8.05 -13.48
CA ILE A 224 12.98 8.95 -12.35
C ILE A 224 13.99 10.03 -12.73
N GLU A 225 14.98 9.69 -13.54
CA GLU A 225 15.94 10.67 -14.10
C GLU A 225 15.22 11.71 -14.98
N ALA A 226 14.32 11.25 -15.86
CA ALA A 226 13.50 12.12 -16.70
C ALA A 226 12.57 13.01 -15.85
N PHE A 227 11.93 12.44 -14.81
CA PHE A 227 11.16 13.21 -13.85
C PHE A 227 11.98 14.33 -13.20
N PHE A 228 13.19 14.04 -12.72
CA PHE A 228 14.02 15.06 -12.07
C PHE A 228 14.57 16.14 -13.02
N GLN A 229 14.64 15.89 -14.31
CA GLN A 229 14.93 16.97 -15.29
C GLN A 229 13.79 18.00 -15.30
N VAL A 230 12.53 17.53 -15.33
CA VAL A 230 11.35 18.40 -15.29
C VAL A 230 11.17 19.05 -13.91
N PHE A 231 11.31 18.25 -12.84
CA PHE A 231 11.07 18.73 -11.47
C PHE A 231 12.01 19.86 -11.06
N ARG A 232 13.29 19.83 -11.48
CA ARG A 232 14.23 20.94 -11.23
C ARG A 232 13.76 22.22 -11.89
N GLN A 233 13.31 22.17 -13.14
CA GLN A 233 12.77 23.33 -13.84
C GLN A 233 11.52 23.88 -13.17
N ALA A 234 10.69 22.99 -12.59
CA ALA A 234 9.50 23.38 -11.85
C ALA A 234 9.82 24.15 -10.54
N LEU A 235 11.01 23.96 -9.98
CA LEU A 235 11.43 24.67 -8.77
C LEU A 235 11.91 26.11 -9.05
N ASP A 236 12.16 26.46 -10.33
CA ASP A 236 12.62 27.78 -10.76
C ASP A 236 11.45 28.69 -11.21
N VAL A 237 10.19 28.19 -11.16
CA VAL A 237 8.95 28.87 -11.61
C VAL A 237 8.17 29.39 -10.41
#